data_f05d5c1f1ce3029ff497e5a3a4984041
#
_entry.id   f05d5c1f1ce3029ff497e5a3a4984041
#
_cell.length_a   1.000
_cell.length_b   1.000
_cell.length_c   1.000
_cell.angle_alpha   90.00
_cell.angle_beta   90.00
_cell.angle_gamma   90.00
#
_symmetry.space_group_name_H-M   'P 1'
#
loop_
_entity.id
_entity.type
_entity.pdbx_description
1 polymer ?
#
loop_
_entity_poly.entity_id
_entity_poly.type
_entity_poly.pdbx_seq_one_letter_code
_entity_poly.pdbx_strand_id
1 'polypeptide(L)'
;MGMMLPNELIWVMEKLGFDWPDIDEDELRRGGHMVGVFRTELEGKLQAMDRKVNGDLAAAMRGQAGPAYVAAWNANRSQNLQKLLDILGPVPIGVDIAADAVFALKMKVIADVTATMITLVAMLTNPISAVGAGPMLIIKKKLLNAAVDIAIEQVLNQVLPMAIEPLANELPGIIMAALESPI
;
A
#
# COMPACT_ATOMS: atom_id res chain seq x y z
N MET A 1 -14.31 2.46 0.10
CA MET A 1 -14.88 2.49 1.47
C MET A 1 -14.48 1.18 2.11
N GLY A 2 -13.45 1.21 2.99
CA GLY A 2 -12.93 0.03 3.64
C GLY A 2 -13.98 -0.72 4.46
N MET A 3 -13.66 -1.93 4.90
CA MET A 3 -14.58 -2.73 5.71
C MET A 3 -14.98 -1.96 6.95
N MET A 4 -16.28 -1.66 7.08
CA MET A 4 -16.89 -1.07 8.27
C MET A 4 -17.46 -2.16 9.18
N LEU A 5 -17.33 -1.93 10.47
CA LEU A 5 -17.97 -2.78 11.48
C LEU A 5 -19.50 -2.65 11.42
N PRO A 6 -20.25 -3.76 11.59
CA PRO A 6 -21.66 -3.70 11.93
C PRO A 6 -21.88 -2.88 13.22
N ASN A 7 -22.95 -2.07 13.25
CA ASN A 7 -23.22 -1.17 14.38
C ASN A 7 -23.30 -1.90 15.74
N GLU A 8 -23.77 -3.14 15.73
CA GLU A 8 -23.84 -4.00 16.91
C GLU A 8 -22.44 -4.32 17.47
N LEU A 9 -21.48 -4.54 16.58
CA LEU A 9 -20.10 -4.81 16.99
C LEU A 9 -19.37 -3.55 17.42
N ILE A 10 -19.66 -2.38 16.83
CA ILE A 10 -19.09 -1.09 17.28
C ILE A 10 -19.38 -0.86 18.76
N TRP A 11 -20.64 -0.98 19.16
CA TRP A 11 -21.04 -0.82 20.56
C TRP A 11 -20.32 -1.81 21.49
N VAL A 12 -20.19 -3.06 21.06
CA VAL A 12 -19.48 -4.10 21.83
C VAL A 12 -18.02 -3.76 21.98
N MET A 13 -17.36 -3.35 20.89
CA MET A 13 -15.94 -3.01 20.91
C MET A 13 -15.66 -1.80 21.79
N GLU A 14 -16.47 -0.74 21.69
CA GLU A 14 -16.35 0.44 22.56
C GLU A 14 -16.53 0.09 24.03
N LYS A 15 -17.55 -0.72 24.39
CA LYS A 15 -17.81 -1.12 25.78
C LYS A 15 -16.73 -2.06 26.34
N LEU A 16 -16.21 -2.95 25.52
CA LEU A 16 -15.17 -3.89 25.92
C LEU A 16 -13.77 -3.32 25.72
N GLY A 17 -13.64 -2.20 24.98
CA GLY A 17 -12.38 -1.52 24.70
C GLY A 17 -11.46 -2.37 23.83
N PHE A 18 -11.97 -3.02 22.81
CA PHE A 18 -11.18 -3.64 21.76
C PHE A 18 -10.77 -2.60 20.72
N ASP A 19 -9.53 -2.70 20.26
CA ASP A 19 -9.01 -1.81 19.23
C ASP A 19 -9.42 -2.28 17.83
N TRP A 20 -9.78 -1.32 16.97
CA TRP A 20 -10.09 -1.55 15.57
C TRP A 20 -8.96 -1.01 14.69
N PRO A 21 -8.51 -1.77 13.68
CA PRO A 21 -7.53 -1.27 12.73
C PRO A 21 -8.11 -0.12 11.91
N ASP A 22 -7.69 1.12 12.21
CA ASP A 22 -8.16 2.35 11.56
C ASP A 22 -7.35 2.66 10.29
N ILE A 23 -7.25 1.68 9.40
CA ILE A 23 -6.60 1.81 8.10
C ILE A 23 -7.65 1.43 7.04
N ASP A 24 -7.87 2.30 6.05
CA ASP A 24 -8.78 2.02 4.94
C ASP A 24 -8.04 1.24 3.83
N GLU A 25 -8.30 -0.08 3.76
CA GLU A 25 -7.72 -0.98 2.78
C GLU A 25 -8.14 -0.66 1.35
N ASP A 26 -9.33 -0.08 1.15
CA ASP A 26 -9.80 0.33 -0.17
C ASP A 26 -9.06 1.60 -0.64
N GLU A 27 -8.75 2.51 0.27
CA GLU A 27 -7.92 3.69 -0.05
C GLU A 27 -6.49 3.29 -0.40
N LEU A 28 -5.91 2.33 0.33
CA LEU A 28 -4.61 1.76 -0.02
C LEU A 28 -4.62 1.18 -1.44
N ARG A 29 -5.58 0.31 -1.76
CA ARG A 29 -5.71 -0.27 -3.11
C ARG A 29 -5.89 0.79 -4.18
N ARG A 30 -6.69 1.81 -3.90
CA ARG A 30 -6.89 2.93 -4.83
C ARG A 30 -5.58 3.69 -5.07
N GLY A 31 -4.82 3.96 -4.03
CA GLY A 31 -3.50 4.57 -4.13
C GLY A 31 -2.54 3.73 -4.99
N GLY A 32 -2.43 2.44 -4.72
CA GLY A 32 -1.63 1.51 -5.52
C GLY A 32 -2.07 1.46 -6.99
N HIS A 33 -3.38 1.38 -7.24
CA HIS A 33 -3.92 1.41 -8.61
C HIS A 33 -3.57 2.70 -9.35
N MET A 34 -3.66 3.87 -8.69
CA MET A 34 -3.29 5.15 -9.30
C MET A 34 -1.81 5.18 -9.72
N VAL A 35 -0.91 4.63 -8.92
CA VAL A 35 0.51 4.50 -9.29
C VAL A 35 0.68 3.59 -10.50
N GLY A 36 -0.04 2.48 -10.56
CA GLY A 36 -0.03 1.57 -11.71
C GLY A 36 -0.51 2.23 -13.01
N VAL A 37 -1.61 2.99 -12.94
CA VAL A 37 -2.13 3.77 -14.09
C VAL A 37 -1.10 4.81 -14.52
N PHE A 38 -0.56 5.58 -13.58
CA PHE A 38 0.47 6.58 -13.89
C PHE A 38 1.68 5.97 -14.58
N ARG A 39 2.19 4.83 -14.08
CA ARG A 39 3.29 4.09 -14.71
C ARG A 39 2.99 3.71 -16.15
N THR A 40 1.79 3.18 -16.40
CA THR A 40 1.36 2.75 -17.74
C THR A 40 1.24 3.93 -18.70
N GLU A 41 0.68 5.04 -18.24
CA GLU A 41 0.56 6.26 -19.04
C GLU A 41 1.92 6.88 -19.34
N LEU A 42 2.81 6.92 -18.34
CA LEU A 42 4.18 7.40 -18.51
C LEU A 42 4.93 6.56 -19.55
N GLU A 43 4.87 5.24 -19.44
CA GLU A 43 5.50 4.32 -20.41
C GLU A 43 4.96 4.56 -21.83
N GLY A 44 3.64 4.70 -21.99
CA GLY A 44 3.04 5.01 -23.29
C GLY A 44 3.51 6.34 -23.88
N LYS A 45 3.66 7.39 -23.04
CA LYS A 45 4.19 8.68 -23.46
C LYS A 45 5.67 8.58 -23.86
N LEU A 46 6.47 7.87 -23.08
CA LEU A 46 7.89 7.65 -23.39
C LEU A 46 8.08 6.88 -24.69
N GLN A 47 7.31 5.83 -24.94
CA GLN A 47 7.33 5.09 -26.20
C GLN A 47 6.92 5.96 -27.40
N ALA A 48 5.97 6.88 -27.21
CA ALA A 48 5.58 7.83 -28.26
C ALA A 48 6.71 8.82 -28.54
N MET A 49 7.42 9.30 -27.51
CA MET A 49 8.59 10.15 -27.67
C MET A 49 9.76 9.40 -28.31
N ASP A 50 10.01 8.16 -27.91
CA ASP A 50 11.06 7.31 -28.52
C ASP A 50 10.86 7.20 -30.04
N ARG A 51 9.62 6.96 -30.50
CA ARG A 51 9.30 6.90 -31.92
C ARG A 51 9.55 8.23 -32.64
N LYS A 52 9.19 9.36 -32.01
CA LYS A 52 9.39 10.68 -32.59
C LYS A 52 10.86 11.07 -32.65
N VAL A 53 11.61 10.82 -31.57
CA VAL A 53 13.01 11.19 -31.50
C VAL A 53 13.87 10.33 -32.43
N ASN A 54 13.70 9.01 -32.35
CA ASN A 54 14.50 8.08 -33.17
C ASN A 54 14.02 7.96 -34.62
N GLY A 55 12.81 8.40 -34.92
CA GLY A 55 12.24 8.41 -36.28
C GLY A 55 12.23 9.80 -36.88
N ASP A 56 11.16 10.55 -36.63
CA ASP A 56 10.89 11.81 -37.33
C ASP A 56 11.98 12.86 -37.12
N LEU A 57 12.43 13.04 -35.88
CA LEU A 57 13.41 14.07 -35.53
C LEU A 57 14.82 13.70 -36.05
N ALA A 58 15.20 12.44 -35.92
CA ALA A 58 16.46 11.94 -36.45
C ALA A 58 16.55 12.12 -37.98
N ALA A 59 15.44 11.93 -38.71
CA ALA A 59 15.36 12.13 -40.13
C ALA A 59 15.35 13.62 -40.56
N ALA A 60 14.76 14.49 -39.74
CA ALA A 60 14.59 15.91 -40.02
C ALA A 60 15.85 16.75 -39.70
N MET A 61 16.61 16.37 -38.69
CA MET A 61 17.81 17.09 -38.27
C MET A 61 19.02 16.76 -39.14
N ARG A 62 19.61 17.80 -39.74
CA ARG A 62 20.82 17.65 -40.58
C ARG A 62 22.11 17.95 -39.79
N GLY A 63 23.20 17.27 -40.15
CA GLY A 63 24.51 17.47 -39.52
C GLY A 63 24.70 16.72 -38.20
N GLN A 64 25.60 17.16 -37.36
CA GLN A 64 25.97 16.46 -36.12
C GLN A 64 24.97 16.63 -34.96
N ALA A 65 24.13 17.65 -35.03
CA ALA A 65 23.17 17.94 -33.97
C ALA A 65 22.10 16.86 -33.80
N GLY A 66 21.59 16.28 -34.90
CA GLY A 66 20.58 15.23 -34.88
C GLY A 66 21.04 13.98 -34.12
N PRO A 67 22.17 13.35 -34.55
CA PRO A 67 22.72 12.19 -33.85
C PRO A 67 23.06 12.47 -32.38
N ALA A 68 23.58 13.66 -32.05
CA ALA A 68 23.88 14.04 -30.67
C ALA A 68 22.61 14.11 -29.79
N TYR A 69 21.54 14.71 -30.31
CA TYR A 69 20.25 14.78 -29.61
C TYR A 69 19.66 13.38 -29.39
N VAL A 70 19.64 12.54 -30.42
CA VAL A 70 19.17 11.15 -30.32
C VAL A 70 19.97 10.36 -29.29
N ALA A 71 21.28 10.51 -29.27
CA ALA A 71 22.15 9.87 -28.29
C ALA A 71 21.85 10.34 -26.86
N ALA A 72 21.70 11.66 -26.65
CA ALA A 72 21.35 12.23 -25.35
C ALA A 72 19.98 11.74 -24.87
N TRP A 73 18.97 11.75 -25.73
CA TRP A 73 17.65 11.20 -25.43
C TRP A 73 17.73 9.72 -25.00
N ASN A 74 18.37 8.89 -25.81
CA ASN A 74 18.47 7.45 -25.54
C ASN A 74 19.24 7.16 -24.25
N ALA A 75 20.27 7.94 -23.91
CA ALA A 75 20.98 7.84 -22.65
C ALA A 75 20.06 8.18 -21.46
N ASN A 76 19.35 9.33 -21.53
CA ASN A 76 18.41 9.72 -20.49
C ASN A 76 17.26 8.72 -20.35
N ARG A 77 16.71 8.25 -21.48
CA ARG A 77 15.63 7.25 -21.52
C ARG A 77 16.02 5.95 -20.81
N SER A 78 17.23 5.43 -21.10
CA SER A 78 17.69 4.16 -20.53
C SER A 78 18.21 4.28 -19.10
N GLN A 79 18.85 5.38 -18.75
CA GLN A 79 19.48 5.53 -17.43
C GLN A 79 18.57 6.09 -16.37
N ASN A 80 17.71 7.06 -16.69
CA ASN A 80 16.89 7.78 -15.74
C ASN A 80 15.40 7.38 -15.83
N LEU A 81 14.81 7.53 -17.02
CA LEU A 81 13.37 7.28 -17.18
C LEU A 81 13.00 5.81 -17.06
N GLN A 82 13.88 4.89 -17.46
CA GLN A 82 13.68 3.47 -17.24
C GLN A 82 13.73 3.12 -15.75
N LYS A 83 14.67 3.66 -14.99
CA LYS A 83 14.73 3.50 -13.54
C LYS A 83 13.45 3.96 -12.85
N LEU A 84 12.89 5.10 -13.31
CA LEU A 84 11.61 5.57 -12.78
C LEU A 84 10.49 4.55 -13.00
N LEU A 85 10.39 3.96 -14.19
CA LEU A 85 9.40 2.90 -14.46
C LEU A 85 9.65 1.65 -13.62
N ASP A 86 10.91 1.32 -13.37
CA ASP A 86 11.30 0.13 -12.60
C ASP A 86 10.93 0.28 -11.12
N ILE A 87 11.15 1.45 -10.50
CA ILE A 87 10.76 1.70 -9.10
C ILE A 87 9.25 1.86 -8.91
N LEU A 88 8.51 2.30 -9.94
CA LEU A 88 7.06 2.38 -9.89
C LEU A 88 6.38 1.00 -10.02
N GLY A 89 7.06 0.03 -10.64
CA GLY A 89 6.50 -1.28 -10.94
C GLY A 89 6.02 -2.07 -9.73
N PRO A 90 6.83 -2.24 -8.66
CA PRO A 90 6.47 -3.01 -7.48
C PRO A 90 5.42 -2.36 -6.58
N VAL A 91 5.23 -1.03 -6.68
CA VAL A 91 4.39 -0.27 -5.74
C VAL A 91 2.94 -0.75 -5.68
N PRO A 92 2.22 -0.94 -6.80
CA PRO A 92 0.84 -1.43 -6.73
C PRO A 92 0.73 -2.79 -6.02
N ILE A 93 1.66 -3.70 -6.29
CA ILE A 93 1.68 -5.04 -5.71
C ILE A 93 1.94 -4.97 -4.20
N GLY A 94 2.92 -4.18 -3.77
CA GLY A 94 3.24 -4.02 -2.36
C GLY A 94 2.11 -3.36 -1.57
N VAL A 95 1.44 -2.37 -2.18
CA VAL A 95 0.27 -1.72 -1.57
C VAL A 95 -0.93 -2.66 -1.49
N ASP A 96 -1.16 -3.51 -2.49
CA ASP A 96 -2.22 -4.53 -2.46
C ASP A 96 -1.96 -5.57 -1.36
N ILE A 97 -0.71 -6.02 -1.19
CA ILE A 97 -0.33 -6.92 -0.09
C ILE A 97 -0.61 -6.27 1.28
N ALA A 98 -0.28 -4.99 1.44
CA ALA A 98 -0.58 -4.26 2.66
C ALA A 98 -2.09 -4.15 2.92
N ALA A 99 -2.88 -3.85 1.90
CA ALA A 99 -4.34 -3.79 1.99
C ALA A 99 -4.96 -5.15 2.35
N ASP A 100 -4.47 -6.24 1.77
CA ASP A 100 -4.91 -7.60 2.09
C ASP A 100 -4.57 -7.99 3.54
N ALA A 101 -3.41 -7.59 4.03
CA ALA A 101 -3.02 -7.81 5.42
C ALA A 101 -3.93 -7.06 6.40
N VAL A 102 -4.27 -5.80 6.11
CA VAL A 102 -5.23 -5.01 6.90
C VAL A 102 -6.61 -5.65 6.87
N PHE A 103 -7.10 -6.08 5.70
CA PHE A 103 -8.37 -6.76 5.57
C PHE A 103 -8.43 -8.05 6.38
N ALA A 104 -7.40 -8.90 6.30
CA ALA A 104 -7.30 -10.13 7.06
C ALA A 104 -7.29 -9.87 8.58
N LEU A 105 -6.60 -8.81 9.01
CA LEU A 105 -6.58 -8.38 10.41
C LEU A 105 -7.98 -7.97 10.88
N LYS A 106 -8.71 -7.17 10.11
CA LYS A 106 -10.09 -6.77 10.40
C LYS A 106 -11.02 -7.98 10.54
N MET A 107 -10.93 -8.94 9.61
CA MET A 107 -11.67 -10.19 9.67
C MET A 107 -11.37 -11.00 10.93
N LYS A 108 -10.10 -11.07 11.31
CA LYS A 108 -9.68 -11.74 12.54
C LYS A 108 -10.26 -11.07 13.79
N VAL A 109 -10.21 -9.74 13.87
CA VAL A 109 -10.80 -8.98 14.99
C VAL A 109 -12.30 -9.27 15.11
N ILE A 110 -13.04 -9.22 14.01
CA ILE A 110 -14.47 -9.55 13.99
C ILE A 110 -14.73 -10.97 14.51
N ALA A 111 -13.98 -11.94 14.03
CA ALA A 111 -14.11 -13.33 14.44
C ALA A 111 -13.83 -13.52 15.95
N ASP A 112 -12.75 -12.93 16.45
CA ASP A 112 -12.33 -13.06 17.86
C ASP A 112 -13.29 -12.34 18.79
N VAL A 113 -13.81 -11.17 18.42
CA VAL A 113 -14.84 -10.44 19.19
C VAL A 113 -16.14 -11.23 19.22
N THR A 114 -16.58 -11.75 18.07
CA THR A 114 -17.81 -12.55 17.97
C THR A 114 -17.71 -13.83 18.83
N ALA A 115 -16.60 -14.56 18.74
CA ALA A 115 -16.36 -15.76 19.56
C ALA A 115 -16.31 -15.42 21.06
N THR A 116 -15.76 -14.27 21.43
CA THR A 116 -15.74 -13.79 22.82
C THR A 116 -17.14 -13.48 23.31
N MET A 117 -17.96 -12.83 22.49
CA MET A 117 -19.37 -12.54 22.81
C MET A 117 -20.19 -13.82 23.02
N ILE A 118 -20.07 -14.80 22.12
CA ILE A 118 -20.75 -16.09 22.26
C ILE A 118 -20.36 -16.77 23.58
N THR A 119 -19.07 -16.76 23.90
CA THR A 119 -18.56 -17.35 25.14
C THR A 119 -19.08 -16.63 26.38
N LEU A 120 -19.14 -15.28 26.35
CA LEU A 120 -19.69 -14.48 27.44
C LEU A 120 -21.16 -14.75 27.65
N VAL A 121 -21.97 -14.80 26.60
CA VAL A 121 -23.41 -15.13 26.69
C VAL A 121 -23.60 -16.52 27.30
N ALA A 122 -22.81 -17.51 26.86
CA ALA A 122 -22.87 -18.86 27.43
C ALA A 122 -22.49 -18.91 28.92
N MET A 123 -21.50 -18.10 29.32
CA MET A 123 -21.12 -18.00 30.75
C MET A 123 -22.20 -17.30 31.61
N LEU A 124 -22.78 -16.22 31.09
CA LEU A 124 -23.81 -15.46 31.81
C LEU A 124 -25.15 -16.24 31.98
N THR A 125 -25.41 -17.18 31.08
CA THR A 125 -26.58 -18.07 31.20
C THR A 125 -26.38 -19.16 32.25
N ASN A 126 -25.15 -19.39 32.73
CA ASN A 126 -24.83 -20.36 33.77
C ASN A 126 -24.28 -19.63 35.02
N PRO A 127 -25.00 -19.55 36.13
CA PRO A 127 -24.60 -18.76 37.30
C PRO A 127 -23.30 -19.21 37.95
N ILE A 128 -22.87 -20.46 37.76
CA ILE A 128 -21.61 -20.99 38.31
C ILE A 128 -20.44 -20.48 37.54
N SER A 129 -20.56 -20.30 36.23
CA SER A 129 -19.46 -19.84 35.34
C SER A 129 -19.37 -18.30 35.20
N ALA A 130 -20.42 -17.58 35.64
CA ALA A 130 -20.47 -16.11 35.57
C ALA A 130 -19.29 -15.42 36.31
N VAL A 131 -18.83 -16.04 37.43
CA VAL A 131 -17.70 -15.53 38.24
C VAL A 131 -16.37 -15.46 37.46
N GLY A 132 -16.17 -16.33 36.45
CA GLY A 132 -14.99 -16.36 35.63
C GLY A 132 -15.03 -15.44 34.39
N ALA A 133 -16.15 -14.84 34.07
CA ALA A 133 -16.34 -14.06 32.85
C ALA A 133 -15.48 -12.78 32.80
N GLY A 134 -15.36 -12.06 33.93
CA GLY A 134 -14.59 -10.82 34.01
C GLY A 134 -13.09 -10.99 33.73
N PRO A 135 -12.38 -11.87 34.46
CA PRO A 135 -10.96 -12.12 34.24
C PRO A 135 -10.65 -12.63 32.81
N MET A 136 -11.49 -13.52 32.29
CA MET A 136 -11.35 -14.04 30.92
C MET A 136 -11.44 -12.94 29.87
N LEU A 137 -12.39 -12.02 30.05
CA LEU A 137 -12.58 -10.89 29.14
C LEU A 137 -11.35 -9.99 29.09
N ILE A 138 -10.78 -9.68 30.27
CA ILE A 138 -9.57 -8.84 30.38
C ILE A 138 -8.39 -9.50 29.66
N ILE A 139 -8.20 -10.80 29.83
CA ILE A 139 -7.11 -11.53 29.16
C ILE A 139 -7.29 -11.53 27.65
N LYS A 140 -8.50 -11.86 27.16
CA LYS A 140 -8.79 -11.87 25.71
C LYS A 140 -8.63 -10.49 25.09
N LYS A 141 -9.12 -9.44 25.75
CA LYS A 141 -8.94 -8.05 25.33
C LYS A 141 -7.46 -7.72 25.16
N LYS A 142 -6.62 -7.97 26.16
CA LYS A 142 -5.18 -7.67 26.11
C LYS A 142 -4.49 -8.41 24.98
N LEU A 143 -4.81 -9.70 24.79
CA LEU A 143 -4.21 -10.50 23.72
C LEU A 143 -4.63 -10.00 22.33
N LEU A 144 -5.89 -9.65 22.13
CA LEU A 144 -6.38 -9.17 20.86
C LEU A 144 -5.80 -7.79 20.53
N ASN A 145 -5.83 -6.84 21.46
CA ASN A 145 -5.25 -5.52 21.24
C ASN A 145 -3.76 -5.60 20.92
N ALA A 146 -2.99 -6.39 21.68
CA ALA A 146 -1.57 -6.60 21.39
C ALA A 146 -1.35 -7.24 19.99
N ALA A 147 -2.20 -8.15 19.55
CA ALA A 147 -2.09 -8.75 18.23
C ALA A 147 -2.44 -7.75 17.10
N VAL A 148 -3.42 -6.87 17.33
CA VAL A 148 -3.78 -5.78 16.41
C VAL A 148 -2.63 -4.78 16.28
N ASP A 149 -2.07 -4.32 17.43
CA ASP A 149 -0.96 -3.37 17.44
C ASP A 149 0.26 -3.91 16.69
N ILE A 150 0.66 -5.16 16.99
CA ILE A 150 1.80 -5.82 16.32
C ILE A 150 1.54 -5.95 14.81
N ALA A 151 0.33 -6.33 14.41
CA ALA A 151 0.02 -6.51 12.99
C ALA A 151 -0.02 -5.16 12.23
N ILE A 152 -0.58 -4.11 12.84
CA ILE A 152 -0.56 -2.75 12.28
C ILE A 152 0.89 -2.27 12.15
N GLU A 153 1.68 -2.45 13.20
CA GLU A 153 3.09 -2.07 13.20
C GLU A 153 3.88 -2.81 12.10
N GLN A 154 3.62 -4.09 11.89
CA GLN A 154 4.23 -4.86 10.79
C GLN A 154 3.84 -4.32 9.41
N VAL A 155 2.56 -3.99 9.20
CA VAL A 155 2.11 -3.41 7.92
C VAL A 155 2.77 -2.05 7.68
N LEU A 156 2.75 -1.16 8.68
CA LEU A 156 3.27 0.20 8.55
C LEU A 156 4.79 0.25 8.47
N ASN A 157 5.49 -0.61 9.22
CA ASN A 157 6.96 -0.53 9.37
C ASN A 157 7.72 -1.53 8.50
N GLN A 158 7.06 -2.53 7.93
CA GLN A 158 7.71 -3.54 7.10
C GLN A 158 7.12 -3.61 5.68
N VAL A 159 5.81 -3.82 5.55
CA VAL A 159 5.21 -4.08 4.23
C VAL A 159 5.12 -2.79 3.41
N LEU A 160 4.60 -1.72 3.99
CA LEU A 160 4.42 -0.44 3.30
C LEU A 160 5.77 0.21 2.89
N PRO A 161 6.79 0.26 3.76
CA PRO A 161 8.10 0.78 3.38
C PRO A 161 8.74 0.01 2.23
N MET A 162 8.66 -1.32 2.22
CA MET A 162 9.21 -2.12 1.11
C MET A 162 8.65 -1.70 -0.26
N ALA A 163 7.39 -1.24 -0.30
CA ALA A 163 6.76 -0.77 -1.53
C ALA A 163 7.08 0.69 -1.85
N ILE A 164 7.20 1.55 -0.83
CA ILE A 164 7.25 3.02 -0.99
C ILE A 164 8.67 3.56 -0.80
N GLU A 165 9.53 2.91 -0.04
CA GLU A 165 10.89 3.38 0.27
C GLU A 165 11.75 3.61 -1.00
N PRO A 166 11.73 2.74 -2.02
CA PRO A 166 12.42 3.02 -3.28
C PRO A 166 11.95 4.32 -3.95
N LEU A 167 10.64 4.61 -3.89
CA LEU A 167 10.10 5.87 -4.40
C LEU A 167 10.60 7.07 -3.61
N ALA A 168 10.54 7.01 -2.28
CA ALA A 168 10.94 8.12 -1.43
C ALA A 168 12.43 8.46 -1.55
N ASN A 169 13.28 7.44 -1.68
CA ASN A 169 14.73 7.59 -1.68
C ASN A 169 15.31 7.88 -3.07
N GLU A 170 14.80 7.22 -4.11
CA GLU A 170 15.38 7.29 -5.45
C GLU A 170 14.68 8.29 -6.37
N LEU A 171 13.38 8.51 -6.21
CA LEU A 171 12.59 9.38 -7.09
C LEU A 171 13.16 10.79 -7.24
N PRO A 172 13.53 11.51 -6.15
CA PRO A 172 14.09 12.86 -6.27
C PRO A 172 15.36 12.88 -7.11
N GLY A 173 16.27 11.93 -6.89
CA GLY A 173 17.53 11.82 -7.64
C GLY A 173 17.32 11.51 -9.12
N ILE A 174 16.38 10.62 -9.44
CA ILE A 174 16.04 10.25 -10.82
C ILE A 174 15.42 11.45 -11.56
N ILE A 175 14.50 12.17 -10.91
CA ILE A 175 13.88 13.36 -11.51
C ILE A 175 14.92 14.43 -11.78
N MET A 176 15.80 14.72 -10.81
CA MET A 176 16.87 15.71 -11.00
C MET A 176 17.81 15.29 -12.12
N ALA A 177 18.27 14.04 -12.16
CA ALA A 177 19.13 13.53 -13.22
C ALA A 177 18.46 13.56 -14.61
N ALA A 178 17.14 13.32 -14.67
CA ALA A 178 16.39 13.41 -15.92
C ALA A 178 16.24 14.86 -16.40
N LEU A 179 16.08 15.82 -15.48
CA LEU A 179 15.96 17.25 -15.80
C LEU A 179 17.30 17.90 -16.16
N GLU A 180 18.39 17.46 -15.54
CA GLU A 180 19.75 17.97 -15.77
C GLU A 180 20.42 17.31 -16.99
N SER A 181 19.85 16.24 -17.50
CA SER A 181 20.36 15.57 -18.70
C SER A 181 20.25 16.51 -19.90
N PRO A 182 21.35 16.83 -20.59
CA PRO A 182 21.31 17.69 -21.77
C PRO A 182 20.47 17.02 -22.87
N ILE A 183 19.38 17.68 -23.24
CA ILE A 183 18.53 17.33 -24.37
C ILE A 183 18.96 18.16 -25.59
#